data_995d38d9a72a8a7e5bb18fb3f9ecb0a8
#
_entry.id   995d38d9a72a8a7e5bb18fb3f9ecb0a8
#
_cell.length_a   1.000
_cell.length_b   1.000
_cell.length_c   1.000
_cell.angle_alpha   90.00
_cell.angle_beta   90.00
_cell.angle_gamma   90.00
#
_symmetry.space_group_name_H-M   'P 1'
#
loop_
_entity.id
_entity.type
_entity.pdbx_description
1 polymer ?
#
loop_
_entity_poly.entity_id
_entity_poly.type
_entity_poly.pdbx_seq_one_letter_code
_entity_poly.pdbx_strand_id
1 'polypeptide(L)'
;VNSERIIVIDVSATNATIPILRAACQRDWGIALANKLPLADTYKIFSELTASRRTKYETTVAAALPVISAFQSYLLDTGDSIKRVWGCVSGTMNMICQRLEASEKFSSIIRDAKAHGHTEPDPREDIGGRDSARKALIMARLLGQGIEFGDVKAESLYPADWDRLTVDEFMERLPELNEEYAELSQKASSDGLKLRYMIEVGATGCSAGLKTL
;
A
#
# COMPACT_ATOMS: atom_id res chain seq x y z
N VAL A 1 -10.60 5.86 -37.82
CA VAL A 1 -11.32 6.44 -36.68
C VAL A 1 -10.50 7.63 -36.22
N ASN A 2 -10.96 8.85 -36.52
CA ASN A 2 -10.39 10.05 -35.92
C ASN A 2 -10.83 10.12 -34.46
N SER A 3 -10.16 9.40 -33.57
CA SER A 3 -10.43 9.53 -32.13
C SER A 3 -9.56 10.68 -31.61
N GLU A 4 -10.17 11.81 -31.42
CA GLU A 4 -9.53 13.00 -30.84
C GLU A 4 -9.13 12.82 -29.37
N ARG A 5 -9.55 11.70 -28.73
CA ARG A 5 -9.31 11.43 -27.31
C ARG A 5 -8.93 9.97 -27.09
N ILE A 6 -7.67 9.75 -26.74
CA ILE A 6 -7.15 8.43 -26.36
C ILE A 6 -6.96 8.40 -24.83
N ILE A 7 -7.38 7.30 -24.21
CA ILE A 7 -7.13 7.01 -22.80
C ILE A 7 -6.41 5.68 -22.73
N VAL A 8 -5.25 5.66 -22.07
CA VAL A 8 -4.50 4.45 -21.72
C VAL A 8 -4.93 4.01 -20.34
N ILE A 9 -5.39 2.77 -20.22
CA ILE A 9 -5.81 2.18 -18.94
C ILE A 9 -4.78 1.11 -18.58
N ASP A 10 -4.15 1.23 -17.40
CA ASP A 10 -3.21 0.25 -16.88
C ASP A 10 -3.77 -0.40 -15.60
N VAL A 11 -4.19 -1.64 -15.74
CA VAL A 11 -4.69 -2.54 -14.67
C VAL A 11 -3.76 -3.72 -14.44
N SER A 12 -2.51 -3.61 -14.90
CA SER A 12 -1.49 -4.64 -14.71
C SER A 12 -0.82 -4.53 -13.32
N ALA A 13 0.11 -5.44 -13.04
CA ALA A 13 0.92 -5.43 -11.82
C ALA A 13 2.42 -5.47 -12.20
N THR A 14 2.86 -4.59 -13.12
CA THR A 14 4.24 -4.58 -13.62
C THR A 14 4.73 -3.17 -13.92
N ASN A 15 6.05 -2.95 -13.81
CA ASN A 15 6.71 -1.72 -14.27
C ASN A 15 6.98 -1.71 -15.79
N ALA A 16 6.77 -2.82 -16.49
CA ALA A 16 6.99 -2.89 -17.94
C ALA A 16 6.10 -1.94 -18.75
N THR A 17 5.03 -1.42 -18.15
CA THR A 17 4.12 -0.42 -18.76
C THR A 17 4.67 1.01 -18.76
N ILE A 18 5.70 1.32 -17.96
CA ILE A 18 6.27 2.67 -17.84
C ILE A 18 6.59 3.33 -19.18
N PRO A 19 7.24 2.67 -20.14
CA PRO A 19 7.53 3.30 -21.44
C PRO A 19 6.27 3.71 -22.21
N ILE A 20 5.20 2.90 -22.13
CA ILE A 20 3.90 3.18 -22.78
C ILE A 20 3.22 4.36 -22.09
N LEU A 21 3.22 4.41 -20.77
CA LEU A 21 2.64 5.49 -19.98
C LEU A 21 3.36 6.82 -20.25
N ARG A 22 4.69 6.81 -20.30
CA ARG A 22 5.48 7.99 -20.67
C ARG A 22 5.17 8.48 -22.09
N ALA A 23 5.04 7.55 -23.06
CA ALA A 23 4.65 7.91 -24.42
C ALA A 23 3.23 8.49 -24.49
N ALA A 24 2.31 8.04 -23.64
CA ALA A 24 0.97 8.61 -23.51
C ALA A 24 1.03 10.06 -22.96
N CYS A 25 1.82 10.29 -21.89
CA CYS A 25 2.06 11.64 -21.36
C CYS A 25 2.61 12.59 -22.42
N GLN A 26 3.62 12.17 -23.21
CA GLN A 26 4.22 12.99 -24.28
C GLN A 26 3.23 13.36 -25.39
N ARG A 27 2.17 12.56 -25.58
CA ARG A 27 1.11 12.77 -26.57
C ARG A 27 -0.12 13.47 -26.00
N ASP A 28 -0.06 13.89 -24.75
CA ASP A 28 -1.17 14.49 -24.01
C ASP A 28 -2.44 13.59 -23.99
N TRP A 29 -2.25 12.26 -23.98
CA TRP A 29 -3.34 11.30 -23.84
C TRP A 29 -3.80 11.21 -22.37
N GLY A 30 -5.04 10.77 -22.15
CA GLY A 30 -5.52 10.45 -20.83
C GLY A 30 -4.88 9.15 -20.32
N ILE A 31 -4.64 9.07 -19.00
CA ILE A 31 -4.13 7.87 -18.36
C ILE A 31 -5.01 7.56 -17.14
N ALA A 32 -5.40 6.29 -16.99
CA ALA A 32 -6.07 5.78 -15.80
C ALA A 32 -5.29 4.59 -15.23
N LEU A 33 -4.76 4.73 -14.02
CA LEU A 33 -3.92 3.73 -13.36
C LEU A 33 -4.65 3.06 -12.20
N ALA A 34 -4.75 1.74 -12.25
CA ALA A 34 -4.94 0.89 -11.07
C ALA A 34 -3.60 0.26 -10.63
N ASN A 35 -2.67 0.12 -11.56
CA ASN A 35 -1.31 -0.33 -11.29
C ASN A 35 -0.53 0.73 -10.51
N LYS A 36 -0.18 0.41 -9.26
CA LYS A 36 0.58 1.31 -8.37
C LYS A 36 2.10 1.28 -8.63
N LEU A 37 2.62 0.24 -9.29
CA LEU A 37 4.06 0.05 -9.45
C LEU A 37 4.74 1.20 -10.20
N PRO A 38 4.22 1.74 -11.32
CA PRO A 38 4.81 2.88 -11.99
C PRO A 38 4.88 4.14 -11.12
N LEU A 39 3.89 4.34 -10.21
CA LEU A 39 3.87 5.48 -9.29
C LEU A 39 4.79 5.29 -8.08
N ALA A 40 5.14 4.04 -7.76
CA ALA A 40 6.09 3.67 -6.71
C ALA A 40 7.51 3.41 -7.24
N ASP A 41 7.76 3.59 -8.52
CA ASP A 41 9.09 3.59 -9.13
C ASP A 41 9.90 4.83 -8.69
N THR A 42 10.88 5.32 -9.41
CA THR A 42 11.61 6.53 -9.04
C THR A 42 10.71 7.77 -8.94
N TYR A 43 11.08 8.72 -8.10
CA TYR A 43 10.36 10.00 -7.98
C TYR A 43 10.26 10.73 -9.34
N LYS A 44 11.28 10.56 -10.20
CA LYS A 44 11.27 11.11 -11.57
C LYS A 44 10.10 10.54 -12.38
N ILE A 45 9.91 9.22 -12.37
CA ILE A 45 8.79 8.58 -13.09
C ILE A 45 7.44 9.04 -12.52
N PHE A 46 7.29 9.06 -11.19
CA PHE A 46 6.09 9.59 -10.55
C PHE A 46 5.77 11.02 -11.04
N SER A 47 6.77 11.92 -10.99
CA SER A 47 6.60 13.31 -11.39
C SER A 47 6.23 13.44 -12.87
N GLU A 48 6.87 12.67 -13.76
CA GLU A 48 6.54 12.67 -15.19
C GLU A 48 5.10 12.19 -15.44
N LEU A 49 4.67 11.12 -14.79
CA LEU A 49 3.33 10.54 -14.97
C LEU A 49 2.22 11.42 -14.38
N THR A 50 2.50 12.14 -13.30
CA THR A 50 1.49 12.93 -12.57
C THR A 50 1.52 14.43 -12.88
N ALA A 51 2.46 14.90 -13.69
CA ALA A 51 2.58 16.31 -14.10
C ALA A 51 1.31 16.82 -14.80
N SER A 52 0.61 15.95 -15.53
CA SER A 52 -0.64 16.27 -16.19
C SER A 52 -1.85 15.86 -15.35
N ARG A 53 -2.85 16.74 -15.22
CA ARG A 53 -4.15 16.40 -14.63
C ARG A 53 -4.94 15.34 -15.42
N ARG A 54 -4.45 14.91 -16.58
CA ARG A 54 -5.03 13.83 -17.38
C ARG A 54 -4.67 12.43 -16.87
N THR A 55 -3.71 12.32 -15.95
CA THR A 55 -3.41 11.07 -15.27
C THR A 55 -4.28 10.93 -14.00
N LYS A 56 -5.09 9.88 -13.98
CA LYS A 56 -5.95 9.51 -12.85
C LYS A 56 -5.47 8.19 -12.26
N TYR A 57 -5.29 8.16 -10.93
CA TYR A 57 -4.69 7.02 -10.22
C TYR A 57 -5.37 6.74 -8.86
N GLU A 58 -6.67 7.03 -8.77
CA GLU A 58 -7.46 6.90 -7.53
C GLU A 58 -7.31 5.53 -6.88
N THR A 59 -7.47 4.47 -7.66
CA THR A 59 -7.49 3.09 -7.15
C THR A 59 -6.12 2.56 -6.72
N THR A 60 -5.05 3.31 -6.91
CA THR A 60 -3.70 2.91 -6.49
C THR A 60 -3.50 2.99 -4.98
N VAL A 61 -4.32 3.79 -4.27
CA VAL A 61 -4.32 3.89 -2.80
C VAL A 61 -5.73 3.72 -2.27
N ALA A 62 -5.92 2.80 -1.33
CA ALA A 62 -7.19 2.53 -0.65
C ALA A 62 -8.36 2.11 -1.58
N ALA A 63 -8.06 1.43 -2.68
CA ALA A 63 -9.03 0.84 -3.62
C ALA A 63 -10.07 1.86 -4.13
N ALA A 64 -11.35 1.68 -3.81
CA ALA A 64 -12.44 2.53 -4.29
C ALA A 64 -12.70 3.78 -3.43
N LEU A 65 -11.95 3.99 -2.35
CA LEU A 65 -12.09 5.20 -1.54
C LEU A 65 -11.52 6.41 -2.29
N PRO A 66 -12.19 7.57 -2.30
CA PRO A 66 -11.77 8.75 -3.05
C PRO A 66 -10.65 9.52 -2.31
N VAL A 67 -9.53 8.83 -2.04
CA VAL A 67 -8.42 9.39 -1.24
C VAL A 67 -7.63 10.40 -2.07
N ILE A 68 -7.18 10.01 -3.26
CA ILE A 68 -6.34 10.85 -4.12
C ILE A 68 -7.12 12.10 -4.56
N SER A 69 -8.37 11.93 -5.03
CA SER A 69 -9.20 13.04 -5.47
C SER A 69 -9.56 13.99 -4.33
N ALA A 70 -9.84 13.46 -3.12
CA ALA A 70 -10.08 14.29 -1.95
C ALA A 70 -8.86 15.16 -1.61
N PHE A 71 -7.66 14.59 -1.62
CA PHE A 71 -6.44 15.35 -1.40
C PHE A 71 -6.20 16.41 -2.48
N GLN A 72 -6.32 16.04 -3.76
CA GLN A 72 -6.08 16.97 -4.86
C GLN A 72 -7.10 18.09 -4.93
N SER A 73 -8.40 17.76 -4.88
CA SER A 73 -9.47 18.73 -5.16
C SER A 73 -9.91 19.53 -3.95
N TYR A 74 -9.84 18.96 -2.75
CA TYR A 74 -10.39 19.61 -1.55
C TYR A 74 -9.31 20.15 -0.61
N LEU A 75 -8.09 19.67 -0.68
CA LEU A 75 -7.02 20.09 0.23
C LEU A 75 -5.90 20.84 -0.49
N LEU A 76 -5.27 20.22 -1.50
CA LEU A 76 -4.13 20.84 -2.19
C LEU A 76 -4.56 22.00 -3.10
N ASP A 77 -5.67 21.87 -3.82
CA ASP A 77 -6.19 22.94 -4.70
C ASP A 77 -6.71 24.14 -3.92
N THR A 78 -7.09 23.98 -2.64
CA THR A 78 -7.49 25.07 -1.75
C THR A 78 -6.32 25.72 -1.03
N GLY A 79 -5.11 25.19 -1.17
CA GLY A 79 -3.90 25.70 -0.54
C GLY A 79 -3.73 25.27 0.93
N ASP A 80 -4.43 24.22 1.37
CA ASP A 80 -4.29 23.70 2.72
C ASP A 80 -2.91 23.07 2.94
N SER A 81 -2.36 23.28 4.13
CA SER A 81 -1.11 22.66 4.57
C SER A 81 -1.38 21.39 5.34
N ILE A 82 -1.27 20.26 4.66
CA ILE A 82 -1.46 18.93 5.27
C ILE A 82 -0.27 18.61 6.18
N LYS A 83 -0.51 18.41 7.47
CA LYS A 83 0.53 18.12 8.45
C LYS A 83 0.82 16.62 8.57
N ARG A 84 -0.21 15.80 8.47
CA ARG A 84 -0.12 14.34 8.66
C ARG A 84 -1.25 13.64 7.91
N VAL A 85 -0.91 12.52 7.28
CA VAL A 85 -1.85 11.54 6.74
C VAL A 85 -1.59 10.22 7.41
N TRP A 86 -2.62 9.57 7.90
CA TRP A 86 -2.52 8.26 8.50
C TRP A 86 -3.81 7.48 8.31
N GLY A 87 -3.71 6.16 8.17
CA GLY A 87 -4.89 5.31 7.98
C GLY A 87 -4.57 3.91 7.54
N CYS A 88 -5.58 3.05 7.56
CA CYS A 88 -5.52 1.67 7.08
C CYS A 88 -5.83 1.67 5.58
N VAL A 89 -4.86 1.30 4.76
CA VAL A 89 -4.98 1.29 3.29
C VAL A 89 -4.91 -0.11 2.67
N SER A 90 -4.81 -1.14 3.51
CA SER A 90 -4.77 -2.55 3.10
C SER A 90 -5.93 -3.32 3.72
N GLY A 91 -6.81 -3.86 2.87
CA GLY A 91 -7.92 -4.72 3.31
C GLY A 91 -7.42 -6.00 3.95
N THR A 92 -6.41 -6.65 3.37
CA THR A 92 -5.78 -7.87 3.90
C THR A 92 -5.20 -7.66 5.29
N MET A 93 -4.38 -6.60 5.47
CA MET A 93 -3.80 -6.29 6.78
C MET A 93 -4.86 -5.94 7.82
N ASN A 94 -5.90 -5.21 7.42
CA ASN A 94 -6.99 -4.87 8.34
C ASN A 94 -7.78 -6.11 8.76
N MET A 95 -8.05 -7.03 7.85
CA MET A 95 -8.68 -8.32 8.15
C MET A 95 -7.83 -9.16 9.12
N ILE A 96 -6.50 -9.22 8.91
CA ILE A 96 -5.58 -9.90 9.81
C ILE A 96 -5.67 -9.32 11.23
N CYS A 97 -5.60 -7.99 11.36
CA CYS A 97 -5.71 -7.32 12.66
C CYS A 97 -7.04 -7.62 13.37
N GLN A 98 -8.16 -7.58 12.63
CA GLN A 98 -9.48 -7.89 13.20
C GLN A 98 -9.59 -9.34 13.69
N ARG A 99 -9.03 -10.29 12.95
CA ARG A 99 -9.06 -11.71 13.36
C ARG A 99 -8.13 -11.99 14.54
N LEU A 100 -7.00 -11.30 14.64
CA LEU A 100 -6.14 -11.34 15.85
C LEU A 100 -6.89 -10.82 17.07
N GLU A 101 -7.66 -9.73 16.96
CA GLU A 101 -8.52 -9.20 18.03
C GLU A 101 -9.63 -10.20 18.44
N ALA A 102 -10.06 -11.06 17.53
CA ALA A 102 -10.96 -12.18 17.82
C ALA A 102 -10.24 -13.40 18.42
N SER A 103 -8.97 -13.26 18.80
CA SER A 103 -8.13 -14.30 19.41
C SER A 103 -7.86 -15.50 18.48
N GLU A 104 -7.94 -15.31 17.18
CA GLU A 104 -7.55 -16.33 16.22
C GLU A 104 -6.01 -16.41 16.10
N LYS A 105 -5.49 -17.62 15.83
CA LYS A 105 -4.05 -17.83 15.65
C LYS A 105 -3.55 -17.19 14.38
N PHE A 106 -2.46 -16.42 14.43
CA PHE A 106 -1.85 -15.77 13.28
C PHE A 106 -1.66 -16.73 12.09
N SER A 107 -1.09 -17.92 12.34
CA SER A 107 -0.87 -18.94 11.30
C SER A 107 -2.17 -19.41 10.63
N SER A 108 -3.28 -19.52 11.37
CA SER A 108 -4.57 -19.89 10.82
C SER A 108 -5.14 -18.78 9.95
N ILE A 109 -5.03 -17.53 10.40
CA ILE A 109 -5.48 -16.35 9.66
C ILE A 109 -4.80 -16.29 8.29
N ILE A 110 -3.47 -16.44 8.25
CA ILE A 110 -2.71 -16.36 6.99
C ILE A 110 -3.01 -17.53 6.06
N ARG A 111 -3.15 -18.76 6.59
CA ARG A 111 -3.54 -19.94 5.79
C ARG A 111 -4.91 -19.76 5.15
N ASP A 112 -5.87 -19.31 5.92
CA ASP A 112 -7.23 -19.05 5.43
C ASP A 112 -7.24 -17.92 4.40
N ALA A 113 -6.50 -16.83 4.65
CA ALA A 113 -6.38 -15.73 3.71
C ALA A 113 -5.83 -16.19 2.36
N LYS A 114 -4.78 -17.02 2.37
CA LYS A 114 -4.22 -17.62 1.16
C LYS A 114 -5.22 -18.54 0.47
N ALA A 115 -5.88 -19.42 1.20
CA ALA A 115 -6.84 -20.38 0.66
C ALA A 115 -8.05 -19.70 -0.03
N HIS A 116 -8.47 -18.53 0.48
CA HIS A 116 -9.59 -17.76 -0.07
C HIS A 116 -9.16 -16.67 -1.09
N GLY A 117 -7.88 -16.59 -1.42
CA GLY A 117 -7.38 -15.59 -2.39
C GLY A 117 -7.39 -14.15 -1.86
N HIS A 118 -7.33 -13.97 -0.54
CA HIS A 118 -7.19 -12.66 0.10
C HIS A 118 -5.74 -12.20 0.20
N THR A 119 -4.79 -13.07 -0.09
CA THR A 119 -3.37 -12.74 -0.28
C THR A 119 -2.93 -13.12 -1.69
N GLU A 120 -1.80 -12.56 -2.11
CA GLU A 120 -1.07 -13.04 -3.28
C GLU A 120 -0.67 -14.52 -3.07
N PRO A 121 -0.28 -15.26 -4.15
CA PRO A 121 0.18 -16.66 -4.03
C PRO A 121 1.30 -16.83 -3.00
N ASP A 122 2.19 -15.85 -2.88
CA ASP A 122 3.14 -15.70 -1.78
C ASP A 122 2.61 -14.66 -0.78
N PRO A 123 2.12 -15.07 0.41
CA PRO A 123 1.56 -14.14 1.39
C PRO A 123 2.54 -13.06 1.88
N ARG A 124 3.85 -13.26 1.70
CA ARG A 124 4.88 -12.29 2.07
C ARG A 124 4.75 -10.97 1.31
N GLU A 125 4.20 -10.98 0.11
CA GLU A 125 3.92 -9.74 -0.65
C GLU A 125 2.95 -8.82 0.10
N ASP A 126 1.98 -9.41 0.82
CA ASP A 126 1.01 -8.68 1.63
C ASP A 126 1.56 -8.38 3.03
N ILE A 127 1.92 -9.43 3.80
CA ILE A 127 2.27 -9.29 5.21
C ILE A 127 3.70 -8.78 5.45
N GLY A 128 4.53 -8.70 4.42
CA GLY A 128 5.82 -8.00 4.42
C GLY A 128 5.70 -6.47 4.38
N GLY A 129 4.47 -5.94 4.30
CA GLY A 129 4.22 -4.50 4.33
C GLY A 129 4.57 -3.73 3.05
N ARG A 130 5.11 -4.39 2.03
CA ARG A 130 5.58 -3.73 0.78
C ARG A 130 4.47 -3.03 0.03
N ASP A 131 3.27 -3.63 -0.04
CA ASP A 131 2.12 -3.03 -0.69
C ASP A 131 1.66 -1.76 0.04
N SER A 132 1.59 -1.81 1.35
CA SER A 132 1.26 -0.64 2.19
C SER A 132 2.34 0.45 2.10
N ALA A 133 3.62 0.07 2.02
CA ALA A 133 4.72 1.02 1.84
C ALA A 133 4.65 1.74 0.48
N ARG A 134 4.30 1.04 -0.61
CA ARG A 134 4.06 1.68 -1.92
C ARG A 134 2.92 2.69 -1.85
N LYS A 135 1.84 2.37 -1.15
CA LYS A 135 0.71 3.31 -0.95
C LYS A 135 1.11 4.52 -0.13
N ALA A 136 1.89 4.32 0.94
CA ALA A 136 2.45 5.40 1.74
C ALA A 136 3.37 6.30 0.90
N LEU A 137 4.22 5.72 0.06
CA LEU A 137 5.10 6.44 -0.86
C LEU A 137 4.32 7.30 -1.84
N ILE A 138 3.26 6.75 -2.46
CA ILE A 138 2.39 7.51 -3.38
C ILE A 138 1.76 8.70 -2.66
N MET A 139 1.26 8.51 -1.43
CA MET A 139 0.71 9.60 -0.62
C MET A 139 1.76 10.66 -0.27
N ALA A 140 2.97 10.25 0.12
CA ALA A 140 4.06 11.19 0.41
C ALA A 140 4.43 12.03 -0.82
N ARG A 141 4.51 11.40 -1.99
CA ARG A 141 4.79 12.08 -3.25
C ARG A 141 3.66 13.00 -3.69
N LEU A 142 2.40 12.62 -3.45
CA LEU A 142 1.23 13.49 -3.67
C LEU A 142 1.31 14.77 -2.81
N LEU A 143 1.88 14.66 -1.60
CA LEU A 143 2.15 15.80 -0.71
C LEU A 143 3.43 16.57 -1.06
N GLY A 144 4.07 16.29 -2.18
CA GLY A 144 5.25 16.99 -2.67
C GLY A 144 6.58 16.49 -2.09
N GLN A 145 6.61 15.37 -1.38
CA GLN A 145 7.85 14.80 -0.87
C GLN A 145 8.59 14.04 -1.96
N GLY A 146 9.82 14.46 -2.28
CA GLY A 146 10.69 13.83 -3.28
C GLY A 146 11.46 12.63 -2.72
N ILE A 147 10.76 11.65 -2.14
CA ILE A 147 11.35 10.46 -1.52
C ILE A 147 11.30 9.24 -2.44
N GLU A 148 12.21 8.28 -2.18
CA GLU A 148 12.27 7.01 -2.88
C GLU A 148 11.72 5.86 -2.01
N PHE A 149 11.47 4.69 -2.60
CA PHE A 149 10.88 3.56 -1.89
C PHE A 149 11.73 3.12 -0.68
N GLY A 150 13.06 3.23 -0.78
CA GLY A 150 13.98 2.91 0.32
C GLY A 150 13.88 3.85 1.52
N ASP A 151 13.27 5.02 1.37
CA ASP A 151 13.07 5.97 2.47
C ASP A 151 11.82 5.66 3.31
N VAL A 152 10.96 4.75 2.83
CA VAL A 152 9.74 4.33 3.54
C VAL A 152 10.07 3.24 4.55
N LYS A 153 9.80 3.49 5.82
CA LYS A 153 9.96 2.49 6.88
C LYS A 153 8.77 1.52 6.85
N ALA A 154 8.97 0.33 6.31
CA ALA A 154 7.97 -0.73 6.29
C ALA A 154 8.26 -1.78 7.35
N GLU A 155 7.28 -2.08 8.19
CA GLU A 155 7.32 -3.14 9.19
C GLU A 155 6.72 -4.41 8.59
N SER A 156 7.50 -5.49 8.57
CA SER A 156 7.02 -6.82 8.21
C SER A 156 6.35 -7.49 9.40
N LEU A 157 5.33 -8.31 9.15
CA LEU A 157 4.69 -9.15 10.17
C LEU A 157 5.40 -10.51 10.34
N TYR A 158 6.61 -10.65 9.83
CA TYR A 158 7.45 -11.83 10.01
C TYR A 158 8.94 -11.42 10.04
N PRO A 159 9.83 -12.24 10.62
CA PRO A 159 11.27 -11.96 10.69
C PRO A 159 11.92 -11.84 9.30
N ALA A 160 12.83 -10.88 9.12
CA ALA A 160 13.45 -10.59 7.82
C ALA A 160 14.25 -11.76 7.22
N ASP A 161 14.80 -12.65 8.05
CA ASP A 161 15.52 -13.86 7.60
C ASP A 161 14.61 -14.89 6.92
N TRP A 162 13.27 -14.79 7.11
CA TRP A 162 12.29 -15.65 6.45
C TRP A 162 12.07 -15.32 4.96
N ASP A 163 12.58 -14.20 4.49
CA ASP A 163 12.59 -13.86 3.06
C ASP A 163 13.35 -14.90 2.20
N ARG A 164 14.26 -15.68 2.84
CA ARG A 164 15.05 -16.72 2.16
C ARG A 164 14.35 -18.08 2.04
N LEU A 165 13.24 -18.25 2.76
CA LEU A 165 12.49 -19.50 2.76
C LEU A 165 11.72 -19.66 1.45
N THR A 166 11.48 -20.90 1.05
CA THR A 166 10.43 -21.19 0.07
C THR A 166 9.06 -20.83 0.64
N VAL A 167 8.04 -20.71 -0.22
CA VAL A 167 6.68 -20.42 0.25
C VAL A 167 6.17 -21.50 1.21
N ASP A 168 6.48 -22.77 0.91
CA ASP A 168 6.03 -23.90 1.74
C ASP A 168 6.71 -23.86 3.11
N GLU A 169 8.04 -23.70 3.17
CA GLU A 169 8.77 -23.55 4.44
C GLU A 169 8.28 -22.35 5.25
N PHE A 170 7.99 -21.23 4.59
CA PHE A 170 7.40 -20.06 5.23
C PHE A 170 6.05 -20.39 5.87
N MET A 171 5.15 -21.06 5.12
CA MET A 171 3.82 -21.44 5.61
C MET A 171 3.90 -22.47 6.74
N GLU A 172 4.89 -23.35 6.75
CA GLU A 172 5.13 -24.31 7.83
C GLU A 172 5.59 -23.62 9.12
N ARG A 173 6.41 -22.56 9.01
CA ARG A 173 6.94 -21.83 10.16
C ARG A 173 5.98 -20.80 10.75
N LEU A 174 4.89 -20.41 10.10
CA LEU A 174 3.93 -19.44 10.62
C LEU A 174 3.47 -19.69 12.07
N PRO A 175 3.31 -20.95 12.57
CA PRO A 175 2.95 -21.19 13.95
C PRO A 175 3.94 -20.64 15.00
N GLU A 176 5.20 -20.40 14.62
CA GLU A 176 6.22 -19.80 15.49
C GLU A 176 5.84 -18.37 15.92
N LEU A 177 5.01 -17.67 15.12
CA LEU A 177 4.56 -16.30 15.38
C LEU A 177 3.24 -16.23 16.17
N ASN A 178 2.59 -17.36 16.44
CA ASN A 178 1.27 -17.36 17.08
C ASN A 178 1.27 -16.74 18.48
N GLU A 179 2.29 -17.02 19.28
CA GLU A 179 2.40 -16.54 20.66
C GLU A 179 2.63 -15.01 20.68
N GLU A 180 3.57 -14.52 19.87
CA GLU A 180 3.87 -13.10 19.73
C GLU A 180 2.61 -12.29 19.39
N TYR A 181 1.85 -12.71 18.37
CA TYR A 181 0.64 -11.99 17.95
C TYR A 181 -0.53 -12.15 18.91
N ALA A 182 -0.61 -13.27 19.64
CA ALA A 182 -1.58 -13.44 20.72
C ALA A 182 -1.30 -12.47 21.87
N GLU A 183 -0.04 -12.34 22.30
CA GLU A 183 0.38 -11.40 23.35
C GLU A 183 0.14 -9.95 22.94
N LEU A 184 0.50 -9.56 21.70
CA LEU A 184 0.25 -8.23 21.16
C LEU A 184 -1.24 -7.88 21.16
N SER A 185 -2.07 -8.81 20.71
CA SER A 185 -3.53 -8.62 20.67
C SER A 185 -4.13 -8.52 22.06
N GLN A 186 -3.71 -9.40 22.98
CA GLN A 186 -4.18 -9.39 24.38
C GLN A 186 -3.78 -8.09 25.07
N LYS A 187 -2.54 -7.64 24.89
CA LYS A 187 -2.06 -6.37 25.46
C LYS A 187 -2.87 -5.20 24.93
N ALA A 188 -3.07 -5.09 23.62
CA ALA A 188 -3.90 -4.04 23.04
C ALA A 188 -5.32 -4.06 23.64
N SER A 189 -5.93 -5.24 23.74
CA SER A 189 -7.28 -5.40 24.33
C SER A 189 -7.34 -4.99 25.80
N SER A 190 -6.33 -5.37 26.61
CA SER A 190 -6.28 -4.97 28.03
C SER A 190 -6.14 -3.47 28.23
N ASP A 191 -5.47 -2.79 27.29
CA ASP A 191 -5.31 -1.35 27.29
C ASP A 191 -6.51 -0.61 26.66
N GLY A 192 -7.55 -1.34 26.22
CA GLY A 192 -8.73 -0.79 25.54
C GLY A 192 -8.44 -0.31 24.12
N LEU A 193 -7.33 -0.74 23.55
CA LEU A 193 -6.84 -0.35 22.22
C LEU A 193 -7.11 -1.44 21.17
N LYS A 194 -6.94 -1.07 19.90
CA LYS A 194 -7.11 -1.94 18.74
C LYS A 194 -5.82 -2.05 17.94
N LEU A 195 -5.55 -3.24 17.39
CA LEU A 195 -4.45 -3.44 16.45
C LEU A 195 -4.85 -2.92 15.06
N ARG A 196 -3.98 -2.16 14.44
CA ARG A 196 -4.16 -1.68 13.05
C ARG A 196 -2.84 -1.64 12.33
N TYR A 197 -2.83 -2.13 11.09
CA TYR A 197 -1.69 -1.91 10.21
C TYR A 197 -1.93 -0.65 9.40
N MET A 198 -1.11 0.36 9.63
CA MET A 198 -1.35 1.71 9.13
C MET A 198 -0.20 2.25 8.31
N ILE A 199 -0.53 3.09 7.35
CA ILE A 199 0.44 4.03 6.81
C ILE A 199 0.43 5.32 7.63
N GLU A 200 1.57 5.96 7.68
CA GLU A 200 1.73 7.29 8.23
C GLU A 200 2.68 8.11 7.37
N VAL A 201 2.23 9.29 6.94
CA VAL A 201 3.01 10.25 6.15
C VAL A 201 2.93 11.60 6.86
N GLY A 202 4.07 12.14 7.20
CA GLY A 202 4.20 13.45 7.87
C GLY A 202 5.50 14.14 7.52
N ALA A 203 5.74 15.31 8.12
CA ALA A 203 6.95 16.09 7.87
C ALA A 203 8.25 15.34 8.24
N THR A 204 8.17 14.40 9.18
CA THR A 204 9.32 13.68 9.74
C THR A 204 9.54 12.29 9.13
N GLY A 205 8.70 11.87 8.20
CA GLY A 205 8.89 10.57 7.57
C GLY A 205 7.64 9.95 6.96
N CYS A 206 7.87 8.80 6.34
CA CYS A 206 6.88 7.97 5.71
C CYS A 206 7.05 6.53 6.21
N SER A 207 5.97 5.91 6.69
CA SER A 207 6.03 4.55 7.24
C SER A 207 4.75 3.76 6.99
N ALA A 208 4.88 2.43 7.09
CA ALA A 208 3.78 1.48 7.16
C ALA A 208 4.10 0.45 8.24
N GLY A 209 3.19 0.21 9.17
CA GLY A 209 3.44 -0.72 10.28
C GLY A 209 2.26 -0.94 11.19
N LEU A 210 2.45 -1.89 12.12
CA LEU A 210 1.46 -2.24 13.12
C LEU A 210 1.41 -1.18 14.22
N LYS A 211 0.21 -0.77 14.59
CA LYS A 211 -0.08 0.23 15.63
C LYS A 211 -1.18 -0.24 16.56
N THR A 212 -1.14 0.22 17.78
CA THR A 212 -2.24 0.14 18.76
C THR A 212 -2.90 1.50 18.88
N LEU A 213 -4.23 1.56 18.74
CA LEU A 213 -5.02 2.79 18.71
C LEU A 213 -6.22 2.70 19.65
#